data_d6c71b8c84fbd4cb8acf024d8bd9a748
#
_entry.id   d6c71b8c84fbd4cb8acf024d8bd9a748
#
_cell.length_a   1.000
_cell.length_b   1.000
_cell.length_c   1.000
_cell.angle_alpha   90.00
_cell.angle_beta   90.00
_cell.angle_gamma   90.00
#
_symmetry.space_group_name_H-M   'P 1'
#
loop_
_entity.id
_entity.type
_entity.pdbx_description
1 polymer ?
#
loop_
_entity_poly.entity_id
_entity_poly.type
_entity_poly.pdbx_seq_one_letter_code
_entity_poly.pdbx_strand_id
1 'polypeptide(L)'
;MKKNYYAKALALTVAASMVSVPAFAAEDVAPAAQEQGKEGENEQISKDSEEETKEQTIKGETPATEPTTQVTTGDEAITITPQSEGGVISEDTEWTDETTLAENLTIAEEKTLTLKGQVTISGDVTISGGTIKRDEAFEDYMIVVPEGSSLTLKDVKIDGGAVWEGSEDATIGRGTENSGVKATSAMIYNFGTLTVKSGTILENNDNTTTSGAIATKDEETGEYTFPSVTDKVQFGGAVLNGGLMEISGGTIRNNNVGWRGAGIASYGKIEMTGGTISGNYARNSWGDGGAIYLSGKKNDTGEDYTASNASYCTIFDGNFTKNKSDGAGGAVCADGYSILYVKGGTFENNAAATTGGGINVYSSCLRMSDGKISGNTAVSTNGSTGFGGGLNLTAGSVADITGGTIENNQSNSGGGIYANGKSSFTASNLKITGNTAATNGGGICIPGTKDYEYNVSLENVLGFYTRA
;
A
#
# COMPACT_ATOMS: atom_id res chain seq x y z
N MET A 1 11.31 29.76 52.33
CA MET A 1 11.51 30.65 51.19
C MET A 1 10.72 30.14 50.01
N LYS A 2 9.58 30.79 49.74
CA LYS A 2 8.67 30.45 48.63
C LYS A 2 9.09 31.25 47.44
N LYS A 3 9.44 30.60 46.31
CA LYS A 3 9.64 31.28 45.01
C LYS A 3 8.37 31.14 44.20
N ASN A 4 7.71 32.29 44.02
CA ASN A 4 6.60 32.44 43.06
C ASN A 4 7.17 32.54 41.65
N TYR A 5 6.72 31.65 40.76
CA TYR A 5 6.85 31.84 39.35
C TYR A 5 5.57 32.36 38.75
N TYR A 6 5.58 33.59 38.30
CA TYR A 6 4.51 34.21 37.53
C TYR A 6 4.51 33.61 36.11
N ALA A 7 3.46 32.91 35.76
CA ALA A 7 3.17 32.56 34.39
C ALA A 7 2.58 33.80 33.70
N LYS A 8 3.28 34.32 32.69
CA LYS A 8 2.73 35.32 31.77
C LYS A 8 1.83 34.60 30.79
N ALA A 9 0.51 34.75 30.93
CA ALA A 9 -0.45 34.39 29.90
C ALA A 9 -0.28 35.36 28.72
N LEU A 10 0.20 34.86 27.61
CA LEU A 10 0.13 35.55 26.32
C LEU A 10 -1.20 35.14 25.67
N ALA A 11 -2.18 36.02 25.74
CA ALA A 11 -3.43 35.86 25.00
C ALA A 11 -3.12 36.12 23.51
N LEU A 12 -2.97 35.06 22.74
CA LEU A 12 -2.95 35.15 21.28
C LEU A 12 -4.40 35.02 20.81
N THR A 13 -5.00 36.12 20.43
CA THR A 13 -6.30 36.16 19.75
C THR A 13 -6.06 35.65 18.32
N VAL A 14 -6.27 34.36 18.09
CA VAL A 14 -6.33 33.83 16.75
C VAL A 14 -7.72 34.14 16.21
N ALA A 15 -7.79 35.13 15.32
CA ALA A 15 -8.96 35.34 14.50
C ALA A 15 -9.23 34.06 13.71
N ALA A 16 -10.39 33.47 13.91
CA ALA A 16 -10.87 32.36 13.09
C ALA A 16 -11.06 32.87 11.67
N SER A 17 -10.04 32.81 10.84
CA SER A 17 -10.23 32.82 9.41
C SER A 17 -10.83 31.48 9.03
N MET A 18 -12.12 31.47 8.73
CA MET A 18 -12.75 30.37 8.00
C MET A 18 -12.01 30.24 6.67
N VAL A 19 -11.04 29.36 6.61
CA VAL A 19 -10.52 28.90 5.33
C VAL A 19 -11.59 28.00 4.77
N SER A 20 -12.39 28.55 3.87
CA SER A 20 -13.22 27.76 2.99
C SER A 20 -12.28 26.84 2.22
N VAL A 21 -12.33 25.55 2.54
CA VAL A 21 -11.68 24.51 1.75
C VAL A 21 -12.28 24.64 0.34
N PRO A 22 -11.49 24.90 -0.72
CA PRO A 22 -12.03 24.94 -2.05
C PRO A 22 -12.66 23.57 -2.33
N ALA A 23 -13.96 23.58 -2.63
CA ALA A 23 -14.63 22.42 -3.18
C ALA A 23 -13.95 22.17 -4.52
N PHE A 24 -13.10 21.15 -4.59
CA PHE A 24 -12.65 20.64 -5.87
C PHE A 24 -13.89 20.10 -6.56
N ALA A 25 -14.31 20.80 -7.64
CA ALA A 25 -15.33 20.32 -8.53
C ALA A 25 -14.92 18.92 -8.98
N ALA A 26 -15.79 17.96 -8.74
CA ALA A 26 -15.70 16.68 -9.40
C ALA A 26 -15.80 16.97 -10.90
N GLU A 27 -14.74 16.74 -11.66
CA GLU A 27 -14.86 16.63 -13.10
C GLU A 27 -15.65 15.36 -13.37
N ASP A 28 -16.91 15.55 -13.72
CA ASP A 28 -17.78 14.52 -14.24
C ASP A 28 -17.19 14.02 -15.55
N VAL A 29 -16.51 12.89 -15.51
CA VAL A 29 -16.24 12.10 -16.72
C VAL A 29 -17.55 11.39 -17.07
N ALA A 30 -18.31 11.99 -17.97
CA ALA A 30 -19.51 11.40 -18.53
C ALA A 30 -19.17 10.10 -19.29
N PRO A 31 -20.00 9.05 -19.18
CA PRO A 31 -19.82 7.84 -19.96
C PRO A 31 -20.07 8.13 -21.45
N ALA A 32 -19.14 7.66 -22.29
CA ALA A 32 -19.24 7.74 -23.73
C ALA A 32 -20.54 7.08 -24.23
N ALA A 33 -21.45 7.88 -24.76
CA ALA A 33 -22.62 7.42 -25.45
C ALA A 33 -22.21 6.93 -26.85
N GLN A 34 -22.69 5.74 -27.20
CA GLN A 34 -22.64 5.20 -28.55
C GLN A 34 -23.46 6.10 -29.49
N GLU A 35 -22.85 6.73 -30.48
CA GLU A 35 -23.55 7.28 -31.63
C GLU A 35 -23.49 6.30 -32.80
N GLN A 36 -24.69 5.93 -33.22
CA GLN A 36 -24.98 5.28 -34.50
C GLN A 36 -24.88 6.31 -35.63
N GLY A 37 -24.33 5.85 -36.77
CA GLY A 37 -24.02 6.61 -37.93
C GLY A 37 -25.19 7.31 -38.65
N LYS A 38 -24.82 8.30 -39.40
CA LYS A 38 -25.49 8.69 -40.68
C LYS A 38 -24.45 9.32 -41.62
N GLU A 39 -24.51 8.82 -42.83
CA GLU A 39 -23.79 9.25 -44.05
C GLU A 39 -24.16 10.70 -44.46
N GLY A 40 -23.22 11.33 -45.20
CA GLY A 40 -23.56 12.41 -46.12
C GLY A 40 -22.48 13.41 -46.45
N GLU A 41 -21.80 13.16 -47.58
CA GLU A 41 -21.37 14.10 -48.62
C GLU A 41 -20.25 15.14 -48.41
N ASN A 42 -19.17 14.88 -49.14
CA ASN A 42 -18.40 15.74 -50.09
C ASN A 42 -18.13 17.22 -49.77
N GLU A 43 -16.87 17.62 -49.79
CA GLU A 43 -16.31 18.46 -50.86
C GLU A 43 -14.79 18.55 -50.77
N GLN A 44 -14.16 18.43 -51.94
CA GLN A 44 -12.76 18.61 -52.29
C GLN A 44 -12.32 20.07 -52.16
N ILE A 45 -10.99 20.28 -52.00
CA ILE A 45 -10.08 21.17 -52.79
C ILE A 45 -8.68 21.03 -52.19
N SER A 46 -7.80 20.33 -52.83
CA SER A 46 -6.62 20.63 -53.69
C SER A 46 -5.65 21.69 -53.14
N LYS A 47 -4.41 21.38 -53.05
CA LYS A 47 -3.23 21.41 -53.83
C LYS A 47 -1.95 21.80 -53.10
N ASP A 48 -0.97 21.03 -53.34
CA ASP A 48 0.41 21.23 -53.80
C ASP A 48 1.45 21.88 -52.87
N SER A 49 2.49 21.15 -52.55
CA SER A 49 3.83 21.35 -53.13
C SER A 49 4.83 20.23 -52.77
N GLU A 50 5.44 19.74 -53.79
CA GLU A 50 6.56 18.81 -53.85
C GLU A 50 7.85 19.47 -53.34
N GLU A 51 8.79 18.64 -52.83
CA GLU A 51 10.22 18.60 -53.14
C GLU A 51 10.90 17.50 -52.30
N GLU A 52 11.25 16.54 -52.95
CA GLU A 52 12.50 16.00 -53.52
C GLU A 52 13.44 15.26 -52.57
N THR A 53 13.56 14.03 -52.92
CA THR A 53 14.54 12.97 -52.66
C THR A 53 15.99 13.42 -52.66
N LYS A 54 16.80 12.83 -51.77
CA LYS A 54 18.18 12.34 -52.14
C LYS A 54 18.51 11.03 -51.44
N GLU A 55 18.51 9.97 -52.25
CA GLU A 55 19.23 8.71 -52.02
C GLU A 55 20.73 8.97 -51.88
N GLN A 56 21.35 8.30 -50.92
CA GLN A 56 22.77 7.90 -51.07
C GLN A 56 22.96 6.46 -50.62
N THR A 57 23.13 5.63 -51.60
CA THR A 57 23.58 4.25 -51.55
C THR A 57 25.07 4.20 -51.26
N ILE A 58 25.49 3.48 -50.23
CA ILE A 58 26.87 2.92 -50.18
C ILE A 58 26.77 1.42 -49.88
N LYS A 59 27.41 0.69 -50.76
CA LYS A 59 27.56 -0.77 -50.82
C LYS A 59 28.61 -1.32 -49.87
N GLY A 60 28.37 -2.56 -49.43
CA GLY A 60 29.40 -3.62 -49.27
C GLY A 60 29.92 -3.74 -47.84
N GLU A 61 29.99 -4.81 -47.17
CA GLU A 61 30.28 -6.20 -47.45
C GLU A 61 29.99 -7.02 -46.18
N THR A 62 29.45 -8.20 -46.38
CA THR A 62 29.42 -9.30 -45.41
C THR A 62 30.81 -9.95 -45.34
N PRO A 63 31.24 -10.64 -44.25
CA PRO A 63 30.66 -11.95 -44.02
C PRO A 63 30.45 -12.33 -42.53
N ALA A 64 29.52 -13.24 -42.40
CA ALA A 64 29.18 -14.00 -41.23
C ALA A 64 30.36 -14.77 -40.62
N THR A 65 30.36 -14.84 -39.30
CA THR A 65 30.97 -15.97 -38.58
C THR A 65 29.97 -16.44 -37.53
N GLU A 66 29.39 -17.60 -37.79
CA GLU A 66 28.66 -18.40 -36.81
C GLU A 66 29.59 -18.82 -35.67
N PRO A 67 29.20 -18.74 -34.41
CA PRO A 67 29.93 -19.47 -33.40
C PRO A 67 29.44 -20.92 -33.35
N THR A 68 30.33 -21.78 -33.66
CA THR A 68 30.25 -23.23 -33.53
C THR A 68 29.93 -23.65 -32.12
N THR A 69 28.81 -24.33 -31.97
CA THR A 69 28.41 -25.02 -30.73
C THR A 69 29.34 -26.21 -30.53
N GLN A 70 30.23 -26.17 -29.55
CA GLN A 70 30.88 -27.38 -29.03
C GLN A 70 30.03 -27.93 -27.88
N VAL A 71 29.40 -29.06 -28.14
CA VAL A 71 28.77 -29.90 -27.11
C VAL A 71 29.89 -30.68 -26.42
N THR A 72 30.22 -30.31 -25.20
CA THR A 72 31.00 -31.15 -24.31
C THR A 72 30.06 -31.74 -23.26
N THR A 73 29.91 -33.06 -23.31
CA THR A 73 29.22 -33.83 -22.25
C THR A 73 30.12 -33.91 -21.03
N GLY A 74 29.74 -33.23 -19.97
CA GLY A 74 30.30 -33.32 -18.64
C GLY A 74 29.32 -32.65 -17.69
N ASP A 75 29.00 -33.32 -16.58
CA ASP A 75 28.16 -32.81 -15.47
C ASP A 75 28.79 -31.53 -14.87
N GLU A 76 28.60 -30.40 -15.50
CA GLU A 76 28.80 -29.08 -14.92
C GLU A 76 27.51 -28.31 -15.05
N ALA A 77 27.03 -27.79 -13.91
CA ALA A 77 25.92 -26.88 -13.89
C ALA A 77 26.13 -25.78 -14.93
N ILE A 78 25.20 -25.65 -15.87
CA ILE A 78 25.23 -24.59 -16.87
C ILE A 78 25.03 -23.27 -16.13
N THR A 79 26.13 -22.57 -15.85
CA THR A 79 26.10 -21.19 -15.41
C THR A 79 25.66 -20.34 -16.59
N ILE A 80 24.39 -20.06 -16.71
CA ILE A 80 23.91 -19.11 -17.71
C ILE A 80 24.25 -17.72 -17.17
N THR A 81 25.21 -17.07 -17.77
CA THR A 81 25.49 -15.64 -17.57
C THR A 81 24.22 -14.90 -17.92
N PRO A 82 23.65 -14.04 -17.04
CA PRO A 82 22.39 -13.39 -17.32
C PRO A 82 22.55 -12.49 -18.55
N GLN A 83 21.95 -12.91 -19.64
CA GLN A 83 21.72 -12.04 -20.78
C GLN A 83 20.53 -11.16 -20.47
N SER A 84 20.62 -9.88 -20.81
CA SER A 84 19.60 -8.83 -20.69
C SER A 84 18.39 -9.07 -21.60
N GLU A 85 18.06 -10.29 -21.91
CA GLU A 85 17.00 -10.64 -22.84
C GLU A 85 15.80 -11.12 -22.05
N GLY A 86 14.71 -10.36 -22.12
CA GLY A 86 13.37 -10.83 -21.86
C GLY A 86 13.14 -12.08 -22.71
N GLY A 87 12.21 -12.91 -22.31
CA GLY A 87 12.01 -14.14 -23.03
C GLY A 87 10.98 -15.04 -22.37
N VAL A 88 10.96 -16.27 -22.80
CA VAL A 88 10.08 -17.30 -22.23
C VAL A 88 10.92 -18.29 -21.44
N ILE A 89 10.65 -18.40 -20.14
CA ILE A 89 11.16 -19.48 -19.29
C ILE A 89 10.21 -20.66 -19.43
N SER A 90 10.66 -21.72 -20.12
CA SER A 90 9.87 -22.92 -20.41
C SER A 90 10.18 -24.10 -19.49
N GLU A 91 11.19 -23.98 -18.64
CA GLU A 91 11.65 -24.99 -17.68
C GLU A 91 11.95 -24.30 -16.34
N ASP A 92 12.00 -25.08 -15.25
CA ASP A 92 12.43 -24.55 -13.96
C ASP A 92 13.86 -24.02 -14.07
N THR A 93 14.07 -22.77 -13.66
CA THR A 93 15.30 -22.02 -13.94
C THR A 93 15.76 -21.31 -12.66
N GLU A 94 17.07 -21.14 -12.50
CA GLU A 94 17.66 -20.36 -11.41
C GLU A 94 18.44 -19.18 -11.96
N TRP A 95 18.22 -18.00 -11.38
CA TRP A 95 19.09 -16.83 -11.62
C TRP A 95 19.97 -16.64 -10.39
N THR A 96 21.29 -16.83 -10.58
CA THR A 96 22.27 -16.87 -9.49
C THR A 96 22.86 -15.51 -9.14
N ASP A 97 22.83 -14.58 -10.08
CA ASP A 97 23.47 -13.27 -9.96
C ASP A 97 22.44 -12.14 -9.99
N GLU A 98 22.87 -10.95 -9.55
CA GLU A 98 22.08 -9.73 -9.77
C GLU A 98 21.85 -9.53 -11.27
N THR A 99 20.61 -9.33 -11.64
CA THR A 99 20.19 -9.27 -13.05
C THR A 99 19.45 -7.97 -13.34
N THR A 100 19.75 -7.33 -14.47
CA THR A 100 18.93 -6.24 -15.00
C THR A 100 17.98 -6.78 -16.05
N LEU A 101 16.67 -6.62 -15.83
CA LEU A 101 15.63 -7.02 -16.76
C LEU A 101 15.09 -5.79 -17.49
N ALA A 102 15.34 -5.72 -18.80
CA ALA A 102 14.95 -4.59 -19.67
C ALA A 102 13.85 -4.94 -20.66
N GLU A 103 13.45 -6.22 -20.73
CA GLU A 103 12.43 -6.72 -21.64
C GLU A 103 11.39 -7.55 -20.89
N ASN A 104 10.27 -7.83 -21.55
CA ASN A 104 9.20 -8.62 -20.98
C ASN A 104 9.64 -10.07 -20.70
N LEU A 105 9.22 -10.60 -19.57
CA LEU A 105 9.48 -11.97 -19.15
C LEU A 105 8.18 -12.75 -19.04
N THR A 106 8.12 -13.90 -19.69
CA THR A 106 7.01 -14.85 -19.53
C THR A 106 7.54 -16.15 -18.94
N ILE A 107 6.97 -16.58 -17.83
CA ILE A 107 7.27 -17.88 -17.23
C ILE A 107 6.13 -18.81 -17.60
N ALA A 108 6.46 -19.97 -18.21
CA ALA A 108 5.44 -20.92 -18.59
C ALA A 108 4.64 -21.41 -17.37
N GLU A 109 3.40 -21.78 -17.60
CA GLU A 109 2.52 -22.31 -16.56
C GLU A 109 3.19 -23.47 -15.81
N GLU A 110 3.04 -23.53 -14.51
CA GLU A 110 3.66 -24.52 -13.61
C GLU A 110 5.19 -24.47 -13.53
N LYS A 111 5.85 -23.51 -14.19
CA LYS A 111 7.31 -23.34 -14.10
C LYS A 111 7.69 -22.32 -13.04
N THR A 112 8.92 -22.50 -12.53
CA THR A 112 9.46 -21.67 -11.45
C THR A 112 10.78 -21.05 -11.88
N LEU A 113 10.88 -19.74 -11.69
CA LEU A 113 12.14 -19.01 -11.68
C LEU A 113 12.57 -18.81 -10.22
N THR A 114 13.68 -19.44 -9.81
CA THR A 114 14.24 -19.25 -8.48
C THR A 114 15.28 -18.14 -8.51
N LEU A 115 15.10 -17.13 -7.67
CA LEU A 115 16.03 -16.00 -7.56
C LEU A 115 17.00 -16.22 -6.40
N LYS A 116 18.30 -16.22 -6.72
CA LYS A 116 19.43 -16.19 -5.77
C LYS A 116 20.11 -14.83 -5.73
N GLY A 117 19.72 -13.91 -6.62
CA GLY A 117 20.14 -12.52 -6.71
C GLY A 117 18.98 -11.60 -7.05
N GLN A 118 19.18 -10.30 -6.87
CA GLN A 118 18.19 -9.26 -7.11
C GLN A 118 17.96 -9.04 -8.60
N VAL A 119 16.70 -8.82 -8.98
CA VAL A 119 16.31 -8.38 -10.32
C VAL A 119 16.01 -6.88 -10.31
N THR A 120 16.74 -6.10 -11.08
CA THR A 120 16.50 -4.67 -11.26
C THR A 120 15.79 -4.41 -12.58
N ILE A 121 14.66 -3.73 -12.54
CA ILE A 121 13.87 -3.39 -13.73
C ILE A 121 14.47 -2.18 -14.43
N SER A 122 14.55 -2.22 -15.75
CA SER A 122 15.03 -1.12 -16.60
C SER A 122 14.04 -0.86 -17.73
N GLY A 123 13.44 0.34 -17.75
CA GLY A 123 12.38 0.68 -18.70
C GLY A 123 11.04 0.06 -18.35
N ASP A 124 10.22 -0.23 -19.36
CA ASP A 124 8.86 -0.75 -19.20
C ASP A 124 8.84 -2.27 -19.36
N VAL A 125 8.63 -2.98 -18.27
CA VAL A 125 8.70 -4.45 -18.24
C VAL A 125 7.39 -5.05 -17.77
N THR A 126 6.95 -6.11 -18.44
CA THR A 126 5.87 -6.98 -17.97
C THR A 126 6.42 -8.35 -17.60
N ILE A 127 6.13 -8.82 -16.40
CA ILE A 127 6.38 -10.20 -15.99
C ILE A 127 5.04 -10.92 -15.88
N SER A 128 4.95 -12.10 -16.53
CA SER A 128 3.71 -12.86 -16.57
C SER A 128 3.94 -14.37 -16.49
N GLY A 129 2.90 -15.06 -15.97
CA GLY A 129 2.86 -16.53 -15.87
C GLY A 129 3.71 -17.11 -14.75
N GLY A 130 3.57 -18.40 -14.51
CA GLY A 130 4.36 -19.22 -13.59
C GLY A 130 4.62 -18.66 -12.20
N THR A 131 5.76 -19.01 -11.64
CA THR A 131 6.16 -18.61 -10.30
C THR A 131 7.57 -18.03 -10.28
N ILE A 132 7.77 -16.91 -9.60
CA ILE A 132 9.07 -16.42 -9.15
C ILE A 132 9.19 -16.76 -7.67
N LYS A 133 10.23 -17.50 -7.28
CA LYS A 133 10.45 -17.93 -5.91
C LYS A 133 11.79 -17.43 -5.38
N ARG A 134 11.80 -17.04 -4.12
CA ARG A 134 13.02 -16.71 -3.39
C ARG A 134 13.80 -18.00 -3.07
N ASP A 135 15.10 -18.01 -3.33
CA ASP A 135 16.02 -19.06 -2.85
C ASP A 135 16.17 -19.03 -1.33
N GLU A 136 16.47 -20.17 -0.71
CA GLU A 136 16.58 -20.29 0.74
C GLU A 136 17.73 -19.46 1.34
N ALA A 137 18.76 -19.18 0.57
CA ALA A 137 19.93 -18.39 0.99
C ALA A 137 19.82 -16.91 0.60
N PHE A 138 18.79 -16.50 -0.15
CA PHE A 138 18.60 -15.13 -0.61
C PHE A 138 17.61 -14.38 0.27
N GLU A 139 18.07 -13.41 1.04
CA GLU A 139 17.26 -12.70 2.04
C GLU A 139 16.84 -11.28 1.63
N ASP A 140 17.41 -10.72 0.54
CA ASP A 140 17.21 -9.32 0.14
C ASP A 140 16.01 -9.11 -0.81
N TYR A 141 15.82 -7.87 -1.32
CA TYR A 141 14.79 -7.56 -2.30
C TYR A 141 14.87 -8.49 -3.51
N MET A 142 13.78 -9.12 -3.86
CA MET A 142 13.73 -9.96 -5.07
C MET A 142 13.71 -9.11 -6.33
N ILE A 143 12.92 -8.01 -6.31
CA ILE A 143 12.74 -7.13 -7.46
C ILE A 143 12.85 -5.67 -7.01
N VAL A 144 13.61 -4.88 -7.76
CA VAL A 144 13.71 -3.43 -7.59
C VAL A 144 13.20 -2.74 -8.85
N VAL A 145 12.30 -1.77 -8.67
CA VAL A 145 11.78 -0.92 -9.75
C VAL A 145 12.28 0.50 -9.51
N PRO A 146 13.37 0.91 -10.19
CA PRO A 146 13.93 2.26 -10.02
C PRO A 146 12.99 3.36 -10.54
N GLU A 147 13.25 4.60 -10.13
CA GLU A 147 12.60 5.77 -10.72
C GLU A 147 12.80 5.80 -12.24
N GLY A 148 11.75 6.12 -12.98
CA GLY A 148 11.74 6.13 -14.44
C GLY A 148 11.53 4.77 -15.08
N SER A 149 11.44 3.68 -14.30
CA SER A 149 11.10 2.34 -14.79
C SER A 149 9.69 1.94 -14.40
N SER A 150 9.09 1.01 -15.13
CA SER A 150 7.79 0.45 -14.79
C SER A 150 7.77 -1.08 -14.86
N LEU A 151 7.10 -1.69 -13.88
CA LEU A 151 6.87 -3.12 -13.79
C LEU A 151 5.39 -3.42 -13.78
N THR A 152 4.92 -4.20 -14.74
CA THR A 152 3.59 -4.80 -14.72
C THR A 152 3.68 -6.27 -14.35
N LEU A 153 2.95 -6.69 -13.33
CA LEU A 153 2.78 -8.08 -12.92
C LEU A 153 1.39 -8.56 -13.33
N LYS A 154 1.34 -9.68 -14.06
CA LYS A 154 0.09 -10.26 -14.54
C LYS A 154 0.15 -11.78 -14.54
N ASP A 155 -0.86 -12.43 -13.95
CA ASP A 155 -0.96 -13.90 -13.91
C ASP A 155 0.32 -14.61 -13.39
N VAL A 156 1.09 -13.95 -12.52
CA VAL A 156 2.36 -14.43 -11.97
C VAL A 156 2.28 -14.54 -10.45
N LYS A 157 2.89 -15.58 -9.90
CA LYS A 157 3.09 -15.70 -8.46
C LYS A 157 4.51 -15.29 -8.07
N ILE A 158 4.64 -14.41 -7.07
CA ILE A 158 5.91 -14.11 -6.41
C ILE A 158 5.83 -14.64 -4.99
N ASP A 159 6.71 -15.59 -4.66
CA ASP A 159 6.72 -16.33 -3.40
C ASP A 159 8.01 -16.01 -2.63
N GLY A 160 7.86 -15.39 -1.47
CA GLY A 160 8.95 -15.00 -0.58
C GLY A 160 9.61 -16.17 0.17
N GLY A 161 9.10 -17.39 0.01
CA GLY A 161 9.70 -18.60 0.54
C GLY A 161 9.41 -18.91 2.02
N ALA A 162 8.58 -18.12 2.72
CA ALA A 162 8.14 -18.46 4.07
C ALA A 162 7.20 -19.67 4.06
N VAL A 163 7.36 -20.55 5.05
CA VAL A 163 6.49 -21.71 5.28
C VAL A 163 5.81 -21.53 6.64
N TRP A 164 4.50 -21.28 6.61
CA TRP A 164 3.74 -20.95 7.81
C TRP A 164 3.26 -22.19 8.53
N GLU A 165 3.69 -22.34 9.77
CA GLU A 165 3.41 -23.49 10.64
C GLU A 165 2.79 -23.06 11.97
N GLY A 166 2.54 -24.04 12.85
CA GLY A 166 1.96 -23.84 14.17
C GLY A 166 0.43 -23.82 14.15
N SER A 167 -0.15 -23.47 15.29
CA SER A 167 -1.60 -23.35 15.43
C SER A 167 -2.12 -22.21 14.57
N GLU A 168 -3.24 -22.43 13.89
CA GLU A 168 -3.89 -21.39 13.10
C GLU A 168 -4.33 -20.23 14.01
N ASP A 169 -3.85 -19.02 13.71
CA ASP A 169 -4.44 -17.80 14.23
C ASP A 169 -5.67 -17.45 13.37
N ALA A 170 -6.85 -17.59 13.96
CA ALA A 170 -8.12 -17.37 13.27
C ALA A 170 -8.24 -15.96 12.66
N THR A 171 -7.51 -14.98 13.22
CA THR A 171 -7.50 -13.61 12.72
C THR A 171 -6.87 -13.52 11.33
N ILE A 172 -5.80 -14.24 11.08
CA ILE A 172 -5.07 -14.23 9.81
C ILE A 172 -5.32 -15.49 8.98
N GLY A 173 -5.95 -16.52 9.55
CA GLY A 173 -6.31 -17.75 8.86
C GLY A 173 -5.12 -18.63 8.50
N ARG A 174 -4.01 -18.56 9.26
CA ARG A 174 -2.80 -19.39 9.08
C ARG A 174 -1.97 -19.47 10.36
N GLY A 175 -0.98 -20.34 10.37
CA GLY A 175 0.04 -20.38 11.41
C GLY A 175 0.89 -19.10 11.45
N THR A 176 1.53 -18.86 12.58
CA THR A 176 2.37 -17.66 12.81
C THR A 176 3.85 -17.97 12.87
N GLU A 177 4.22 -19.22 12.93
CA GLU A 177 5.62 -19.66 12.94
C GLU A 177 6.09 -19.85 11.50
N ASN A 178 7.33 -19.45 11.21
CA ASN A 178 7.94 -19.62 9.90
C ASN A 178 9.11 -20.59 9.98
N SER A 179 8.99 -21.72 9.30
CA SER A 179 10.08 -22.70 9.12
C SER A 179 10.83 -22.57 7.79
N GLY A 180 10.35 -21.69 6.89
CA GLY A 180 10.99 -21.39 5.60
C GLY A 180 11.93 -20.20 5.67
N VAL A 181 12.03 -19.46 4.56
CA VAL A 181 12.93 -18.30 4.43
C VAL A 181 12.51 -17.15 5.32
N LYS A 182 13.48 -16.57 6.01
CA LYS A 182 13.35 -15.30 6.73
C LYS A 182 14.07 -14.22 5.97
N ALA A 183 13.32 -13.37 5.30
CA ALA A 183 13.85 -12.26 4.56
C ALA A 183 14.28 -11.11 5.48
N THR A 184 15.15 -10.25 4.98
CA THR A 184 15.58 -9.01 5.65
C THR A 184 14.93 -7.78 5.03
N SER A 185 14.11 -7.97 3.98
CA SER A 185 13.48 -6.91 3.20
C SER A 185 12.12 -7.32 2.64
N ALA A 186 11.41 -6.39 2.04
CA ALA A 186 10.24 -6.67 1.20
C ALA A 186 10.64 -7.52 -0.02
N MET A 187 9.67 -8.15 -0.68
CA MET A 187 9.93 -8.80 -1.97
C MET A 187 10.21 -7.78 -3.06
N ILE A 188 9.41 -6.71 -3.10
CA ILE A 188 9.52 -5.69 -4.15
C ILE A 188 9.82 -4.32 -3.53
N TYR A 189 10.84 -3.66 -4.04
CA TYR A 189 11.19 -2.28 -3.74
C TYR A 189 10.85 -1.39 -4.94
N ASN A 190 9.81 -0.55 -4.83
CA ASN A 190 9.31 0.26 -5.93
C ASN A 190 9.55 1.74 -5.71
N PHE A 191 10.33 2.37 -6.60
CA PHE A 191 10.48 3.83 -6.75
C PHE A 191 9.93 4.35 -8.07
N GLY A 192 9.67 3.46 -9.03
CA GLY A 192 9.07 3.76 -10.31
C GLY A 192 7.56 3.56 -10.29
N THR A 193 7.06 2.83 -11.28
CA THR A 193 5.65 2.43 -11.35
C THR A 193 5.52 0.91 -11.24
N LEU A 194 4.74 0.44 -10.27
CA LEU A 194 4.40 -0.97 -10.09
C LEU A 194 2.91 -1.17 -10.34
N THR A 195 2.56 -1.95 -11.36
CA THR A 195 1.17 -2.31 -11.66
C THR A 195 0.91 -3.78 -11.34
N VAL A 196 -0.04 -4.05 -10.43
CA VAL A 196 -0.48 -5.39 -10.05
C VAL A 196 -1.83 -5.68 -10.69
N LYS A 197 -1.88 -6.65 -11.60
CA LYS A 197 -3.09 -7.04 -12.33
C LYS A 197 -3.66 -8.36 -11.83
N SER A 198 -4.84 -8.71 -12.34
CA SER A 198 -5.51 -9.98 -12.03
C SER A 198 -4.60 -11.18 -12.27
N GLY A 199 -4.83 -12.26 -11.51
CA GLY A 199 -4.01 -13.46 -11.54
C GLY A 199 -2.66 -13.35 -10.82
N THR A 200 -2.20 -12.14 -10.47
CA THR A 200 -0.96 -11.94 -9.71
C THR A 200 -1.15 -12.32 -8.24
N ILE A 201 -0.16 -12.99 -7.65
CA ILE A 201 -0.12 -13.31 -6.22
C ILE A 201 1.26 -12.91 -5.67
N LEU A 202 1.25 -12.07 -4.63
CA LEU A 202 2.45 -11.72 -3.85
C LEU A 202 2.29 -12.34 -2.45
N GLU A 203 3.06 -13.36 -2.13
CA GLU A 203 2.82 -14.12 -0.90
C GLU A 203 4.08 -14.62 -0.19
N ASN A 204 3.87 -15.00 1.09
CA ASN A 204 4.82 -15.76 1.88
C ASN A 204 6.19 -15.08 2.06
N ASN A 205 6.21 -13.77 2.27
CA ASN A 205 7.44 -13.09 2.71
C ASN A 205 7.44 -12.86 4.22
N ASP A 206 8.53 -13.19 4.87
CA ASP A 206 8.73 -12.96 6.31
C ASP A 206 9.88 -11.98 6.56
N ASN A 207 9.58 -10.70 6.54
CA ASN A 207 10.50 -9.61 6.83
C ASN A 207 10.43 -9.24 8.33
N THR A 208 10.71 -10.20 9.20
CA THR A 208 10.67 -10.01 10.67
C THR A 208 12.04 -10.04 11.33
N THR A 209 13.12 -10.13 10.57
CA THR A 209 14.48 -10.16 11.12
C THR A 209 14.85 -8.80 11.72
N THR A 210 15.53 -8.82 12.87
CA THR A 210 15.82 -7.62 13.67
C THR A 210 17.02 -6.80 13.19
N SER A 211 17.65 -7.16 12.08
CA SER A 211 18.92 -6.58 11.63
C SER A 211 18.79 -5.50 10.54
N GLY A 212 17.58 -5.03 10.26
CA GLY A 212 17.35 -4.04 9.22
C GLY A 212 17.56 -2.60 9.68
N ALA A 213 18.07 -1.76 8.80
CA ALA A 213 18.08 -0.32 8.99
C ALA A 213 16.63 0.21 9.01
N ILE A 214 16.37 1.17 9.88
CA ILE A 214 15.07 1.81 10.02
C ILE A 214 15.11 3.09 9.21
N ALA A 215 14.04 3.40 8.47
CA ALA A 215 13.89 4.74 7.90
C ALA A 215 14.01 5.76 9.05
N THR A 216 14.96 6.68 8.95
CA THR A 216 15.20 7.68 9.98
C THR A 216 14.25 8.84 9.74
N LYS A 217 13.40 9.13 10.71
CA LYS A 217 12.55 10.31 10.68
C LYS A 217 13.36 11.51 11.15
N ASP A 218 13.42 12.53 10.36
CA ASP A 218 13.89 13.84 10.81
C ASP A 218 12.81 14.45 11.70
N GLU A 219 13.13 14.75 12.96
CA GLU A 219 12.17 15.25 13.94
C GLU A 219 11.77 16.72 13.66
N GLU A 220 12.59 17.48 12.94
CA GLU A 220 12.30 18.88 12.61
C GLU A 220 11.47 19.01 11.32
N THR A 221 11.82 18.26 10.30
CA THR A 221 11.13 18.31 8.99
C THR A 221 10.04 17.27 8.87
N GLY A 222 10.07 16.23 9.70
CA GLY A 222 9.20 15.06 9.57
C GLY A 222 9.54 14.19 8.35
N GLU A 223 10.61 14.50 7.64
CA GLU A 223 11.08 13.73 6.51
C GLU A 223 11.61 12.36 6.95
N TYR A 224 11.27 11.35 6.19
CA TYR A 224 11.92 10.05 6.33
C TYR A 224 13.04 9.95 5.31
N THR A 225 14.27 9.80 5.82
CA THR A 225 15.39 9.36 4.98
C THR A 225 15.25 7.85 4.83
N PHE A 226 14.95 7.44 3.61
CA PHE A 226 14.94 6.02 3.30
C PHE A 226 16.36 5.51 3.24
N PRO A 227 16.58 4.31 3.79
CA PRO A 227 17.83 3.62 3.54
C PRO A 227 18.00 3.45 2.02
N SER A 228 19.23 3.42 1.60
CA SER A 228 19.62 3.01 0.26
C SER A 228 19.02 1.62 -0.06
N VAL A 229 18.88 1.28 -1.34
CA VAL A 229 18.52 -0.09 -1.77
C VAL A 229 19.42 -1.18 -1.17
N THR A 230 20.58 -0.79 -0.65
CA THR A 230 21.53 -1.66 0.05
C THR A 230 21.22 -1.82 1.55
N ASP A 231 20.31 -1.04 2.09
CA ASP A 231 19.96 -1.09 3.50
C ASP A 231 18.74 -1.99 3.72
N LYS A 232 18.88 -2.93 4.65
CA LYS A 232 17.83 -3.87 5.01
C LYS A 232 16.79 -3.17 5.88
N VAL A 233 15.52 -3.18 5.48
CA VAL A 233 14.44 -2.43 6.13
C VAL A 233 13.27 -3.31 6.51
N GLN A 234 12.82 -3.20 7.76
CA GLN A 234 11.63 -3.89 8.25
C GLN A 234 10.32 -3.13 7.91
N PHE A 235 10.21 -2.65 6.68
CA PHE A 235 9.01 -2.03 6.13
C PHE A 235 8.59 -2.76 4.87
N GLY A 236 7.30 -3.00 4.73
CA GLY A 236 6.76 -3.76 3.62
C GLY A 236 7.05 -5.26 3.76
N GLY A 237 6.04 -6.05 4.00
CA GLY A 237 6.17 -7.49 3.89
C GLY A 237 6.30 -7.87 2.41
N ALA A 238 5.30 -7.59 1.59
CA ALA A 238 5.38 -7.83 0.16
C ALA A 238 6.05 -6.67 -0.60
N VAL A 239 5.59 -5.43 -0.38
CA VAL A 239 6.04 -4.27 -1.16
C VAL A 239 6.44 -3.11 -0.25
N LEU A 240 7.61 -2.53 -0.51
CA LEU A 240 7.99 -1.20 -0.05
C LEU A 240 7.85 -0.23 -1.23
N ASN A 241 6.92 0.73 -1.12
CA ASN A 241 6.56 1.63 -2.21
C ASN A 241 6.96 3.08 -1.91
N GLY A 242 7.88 3.63 -2.69
CA GLY A 242 8.22 5.05 -2.72
C GLY A 242 7.75 5.76 -3.99
N GLY A 243 7.30 5.00 -5.00
CA GLY A 243 6.81 5.49 -6.29
C GLY A 243 5.29 5.44 -6.44
N LEU A 244 4.82 5.10 -7.62
CA LEU A 244 3.42 4.83 -7.93
C LEU A 244 3.15 3.32 -7.89
N MET A 245 2.11 2.91 -7.17
CA MET A 245 1.61 1.54 -7.20
C MET A 245 0.15 1.51 -7.61
N GLU A 246 -0.14 0.79 -8.68
CA GLU A 246 -1.48 0.58 -9.22
C GLU A 246 -1.93 -0.85 -8.99
N ILE A 247 -3.07 -1.06 -8.36
CA ILE A 247 -3.62 -2.39 -8.08
C ILE A 247 -5.00 -2.47 -8.73
N SER A 248 -5.07 -3.15 -9.86
CA SER A 248 -6.35 -3.38 -10.56
C SER A 248 -6.90 -4.80 -10.38
N GLY A 249 -6.19 -5.63 -9.62
CA GLY A 249 -6.55 -7.01 -9.31
C GLY A 249 -5.45 -7.73 -8.55
N GLY A 250 -5.49 -9.06 -8.56
CA GLY A 250 -4.49 -9.89 -7.88
C GLY A 250 -4.68 -10.00 -6.36
N THR A 251 -3.73 -10.64 -5.71
CA THR A 251 -3.77 -10.92 -4.27
C THR A 251 -2.42 -10.67 -3.62
N ILE A 252 -2.39 -9.92 -2.53
CA ILE A 252 -1.23 -9.73 -1.66
C ILE A 252 -1.54 -10.39 -0.32
N ARG A 253 -0.89 -11.51 -0.01
CA ARG A 253 -1.31 -12.30 1.15
C ARG A 253 -0.19 -12.99 1.90
N ASN A 254 -0.48 -13.32 3.16
CA ASN A 254 0.39 -14.14 4.00
C ASN A 254 1.81 -13.59 4.17
N ASN A 255 1.96 -12.27 4.12
CA ASN A 255 3.25 -11.65 4.34
C ASN A 255 3.35 -11.15 5.79
N ASN A 256 4.53 -11.26 6.37
CA ASN A 256 4.86 -10.71 7.67
C ASN A 256 5.88 -9.59 7.55
N VAL A 257 5.81 -8.66 8.49
CA VAL A 257 6.80 -7.61 8.67
C VAL A 257 7.07 -7.41 10.17
N GLY A 258 8.31 -7.11 10.51
CA GLY A 258 8.67 -6.82 11.90
C GLY A 258 8.15 -5.47 12.38
N TRP A 259 7.80 -4.55 11.45
CA TRP A 259 7.36 -3.21 11.83
C TRP A 259 6.10 -2.75 11.08
N ARG A 260 6.18 -2.23 9.86
CA ARG A 260 5.06 -1.50 9.24
C ARG A 260 4.69 -2.00 7.85
N GLY A 261 3.39 -2.14 7.58
CA GLY A 261 2.83 -2.46 6.28
C GLY A 261 3.12 -3.89 5.84
N ALA A 262 2.51 -4.89 6.48
CA ALA A 262 2.82 -6.29 6.17
C ALA A 262 2.47 -6.69 4.73
N GLY A 263 1.39 -6.16 4.17
CA GLY A 263 1.16 -6.21 2.73
C GLY A 263 2.05 -5.18 2.03
N ILE A 264 1.80 -3.90 2.29
CA ILE A 264 2.44 -2.77 1.62
C ILE A 264 2.82 -1.71 2.64
N ALA A 265 4.07 -1.25 2.66
CA ALA A 265 4.45 0.01 3.27
C ALA A 265 4.64 1.06 2.16
N SER A 266 3.92 2.18 2.23
CA SER A 266 3.96 3.20 1.18
C SER A 266 4.26 4.59 1.72
N TYR A 267 5.18 5.21 1.06
CA TYR A 267 5.56 6.63 1.18
C TYR A 267 5.34 7.38 -0.14
N GLY A 268 4.94 6.63 -1.16
CA GLY A 268 4.54 7.11 -2.48
C GLY A 268 3.03 7.13 -2.64
N LYS A 269 2.58 6.73 -3.81
CA LYS A 269 1.18 6.77 -4.20
C LYS A 269 0.64 5.36 -4.43
N ILE A 270 -0.60 5.11 -3.98
CA ILE A 270 -1.32 3.87 -4.27
C ILE A 270 -2.67 4.23 -4.89
N GLU A 271 -2.98 3.58 -6.01
CA GLU A 271 -4.31 3.57 -6.62
C GLU A 271 -4.82 2.15 -6.73
N MET A 272 -5.90 1.83 -6.01
CA MET A 272 -6.47 0.49 -5.99
C MET A 272 -7.89 0.51 -6.54
N THR A 273 -8.09 -0.17 -7.66
CA THR A 273 -9.39 -0.31 -8.32
C THR A 273 -9.97 -1.72 -8.21
N GLY A 274 -9.26 -2.63 -7.53
CA GLY A 274 -9.68 -4.00 -7.26
C GLY A 274 -8.57 -4.83 -6.63
N GLY A 275 -8.82 -6.10 -6.42
CA GLY A 275 -7.86 -7.03 -5.81
C GLY A 275 -8.13 -7.32 -4.34
N THR A 276 -7.26 -8.14 -3.74
CA THR A 276 -7.40 -8.60 -2.35
C THR A 276 -6.07 -8.47 -1.60
N ILE A 277 -6.12 -7.88 -0.40
CA ILE A 277 -4.99 -7.86 0.54
C ILE A 277 -5.43 -8.60 1.80
N SER A 278 -4.82 -9.78 2.09
CA SER A 278 -5.35 -10.67 3.11
C SER A 278 -4.30 -11.46 3.89
N GLY A 279 -4.58 -11.76 5.15
CA GLY A 279 -3.74 -12.64 5.98
C GLY A 279 -2.33 -12.10 6.23
N ASN A 280 -2.10 -10.80 6.05
CA ASN A 280 -0.81 -10.16 6.30
C ASN A 280 -0.73 -9.74 7.78
N TYR A 281 0.48 -9.79 8.36
CA TYR A 281 0.68 -9.56 9.78
C TYR A 281 1.88 -8.66 10.08
N ALA A 282 1.61 -7.45 10.58
CA ALA A 282 2.61 -6.53 11.10
C ALA A 282 2.85 -6.83 12.59
N ARG A 283 4.03 -7.40 12.89
CA ARG A 283 4.39 -7.92 14.21
C ARG A 283 5.15 -6.88 15.01
N ASN A 284 5.02 -6.94 16.29
CA ASN A 284 5.55 -6.13 17.38
C ASN A 284 4.66 -4.93 17.76
N SER A 285 4.90 -4.34 18.93
CA SER A 285 4.05 -3.28 19.51
C SER A 285 3.97 -1.98 18.71
N TRP A 286 4.80 -1.82 17.68
CA TRP A 286 4.80 -0.71 16.71
C TRP A 286 4.54 -1.22 15.28
N GLY A 287 4.04 -2.45 15.18
CA GLY A 287 3.69 -3.06 13.91
C GLY A 287 2.37 -2.51 13.40
N ASP A 288 2.41 -1.44 12.61
CA ASP A 288 1.24 -0.76 12.10
C ASP A 288 0.89 -1.15 10.66
N GLY A 289 -0.40 -1.18 10.33
CA GLY A 289 -0.89 -1.47 8.98
C GLY A 289 -0.71 -2.94 8.58
N GLY A 290 -1.60 -3.81 9.02
CA GLY A 290 -1.56 -5.22 8.63
C GLY A 290 -1.61 -5.43 7.11
N ALA A 291 -2.48 -4.71 6.41
CA ALA A 291 -2.48 -4.69 4.95
C ALA A 291 -1.61 -3.55 4.40
N ILE A 292 -1.94 -2.30 4.73
CA ILE A 292 -1.25 -1.12 4.21
C ILE A 292 -0.85 -0.19 5.34
N TYR A 293 0.40 0.26 5.31
CA TYR A 293 0.88 1.40 6.08
C TYR A 293 1.18 2.56 5.12
N LEU A 294 0.65 3.74 5.42
CA LEU A 294 0.90 4.97 4.68
C LEU A 294 1.63 5.96 5.58
N SER A 295 2.65 6.63 5.07
CA SER A 295 3.26 7.77 5.73
C SER A 295 3.62 8.84 4.71
N GLY A 296 3.19 10.06 4.99
CA GLY A 296 3.49 11.24 4.19
C GLY A 296 4.65 12.04 4.77
N LYS A 297 4.99 13.14 4.09
CA LYS A 297 5.94 14.14 4.55
C LYS A 297 5.20 15.39 4.98
N LYS A 298 5.65 16.00 6.07
CA LYS A 298 5.24 17.36 6.43
C LYS A 298 5.82 18.32 5.38
N ASN A 299 5.01 19.24 4.86
CA ASN A 299 5.54 20.28 4.01
C ASN A 299 6.28 21.35 4.82
N ASP A 300 7.27 22.00 4.21
CA ASP A 300 8.12 23.02 4.86
C ASP A 300 7.35 24.26 5.36
N THR A 301 6.11 24.45 4.93
CA THR A 301 5.26 25.58 5.31
C THR A 301 4.40 25.29 6.55
N GLY A 302 4.38 24.04 7.03
CA GLY A 302 3.54 23.62 8.14
C GLY A 302 2.04 23.64 7.82
N GLU A 303 1.66 23.89 6.56
CA GLU A 303 0.30 23.80 6.07
C GLU A 303 0.03 22.36 5.60
N ASP A 304 -1.04 21.81 6.12
CA ASP A 304 -1.34 20.41 6.10
C ASP A 304 -1.92 19.95 4.75
N TYR A 305 -1.50 18.76 4.30
CA TYR A 305 -2.22 17.95 3.32
C TYR A 305 -2.35 18.50 1.89
N THR A 306 -1.29 19.09 1.34
CA THR A 306 -1.29 19.39 -0.11
C THR A 306 -0.93 18.13 -0.92
N ALA A 307 -1.71 17.84 -1.96
CA ALA A 307 -1.58 16.63 -2.78
C ALA A 307 -0.21 16.47 -3.48
N SER A 308 0.62 17.51 -3.52
CA SER A 308 1.93 17.49 -4.18
C SER A 308 3.03 16.80 -3.39
N ASN A 309 2.92 16.75 -2.04
CA ASN A 309 3.97 16.20 -1.16
C ASN A 309 3.45 15.10 -0.22
N ALA A 310 2.16 14.78 -0.26
CA ALA A 310 1.58 13.76 0.58
C ALA A 310 1.71 12.38 -0.06
N SER A 311 2.09 11.39 0.74
CA SER A 311 1.77 10.01 0.40
C SER A 311 0.26 9.87 0.38
N TYR A 312 -0.30 9.34 -0.68
CA TYR A 312 -1.73 9.09 -0.72
C TYR A 312 -2.07 7.69 -1.20
N CYS A 313 -3.19 7.20 -0.69
CA CYS A 313 -3.81 5.97 -1.16
C CYS A 313 -5.25 6.26 -1.56
N THR A 314 -5.62 5.94 -2.78
CA THR A 314 -7.00 5.97 -3.26
C THR A 314 -7.50 4.55 -3.47
N ILE A 315 -8.53 4.17 -2.73
CA ILE A 315 -9.19 2.88 -2.83
C ILE A 315 -10.55 3.11 -3.47
N PHE A 316 -10.68 2.76 -4.74
CA PHE A 316 -11.95 2.77 -5.47
C PHE A 316 -12.75 1.50 -5.21
N ASP A 317 -12.05 0.36 -5.12
CA ASP A 317 -12.59 -0.96 -4.78
C ASP A 317 -11.45 -1.88 -4.32
N GLY A 318 -11.79 -2.98 -3.64
CA GLY A 318 -10.86 -3.99 -3.19
C GLY A 318 -11.27 -4.61 -1.85
N ASN A 319 -10.64 -5.74 -1.53
CA ASN A 319 -10.96 -6.51 -0.33
C ASN A 319 -9.77 -6.55 0.62
N PHE A 320 -9.94 -6.02 1.83
CA PHE A 320 -8.98 -6.06 2.92
C PHE A 320 -9.52 -6.98 4.00
N THR A 321 -9.00 -8.22 4.08
CA THR A 321 -9.59 -9.19 5.00
C THR A 321 -8.55 -9.99 5.77
N LYS A 322 -8.84 -10.23 7.05
CA LYS A 322 -7.97 -11.04 7.92
C LYS A 322 -6.54 -10.53 8.02
N ASN A 323 -6.32 -9.22 7.92
CA ASN A 323 -5.03 -8.63 8.20
C ASN A 323 -4.91 -8.28 9.67
N LYS A 324 -3.70 -8.36 10.21
CA LYS A 324 -3.44 -8.15 11.63
C LYS A 324 -2.28 -7.19 11.86
N SER A 325 -2.41 -6.36 12.89
CA SER A 325 -1.31 -5.55 13.40
C SER A 325 -1.22 -5.69 14.93
N ASP A 326 -0.01 -5.79 15.46
CA ASP A 326 0.21 -5.72 16.91
C ASP A 326 0.24 -4.27 17.42
N GLY A 327 0.28 -3.31 16.52
CA GLY A 327 0.08 -1.87 16.73
C GLY A 327 -1.29 -1.42 16.27
N ALA A 328 -1.34 -0.45 15.35
CA ALA A 328 -2.52 0.23 14.86
C ALA A 328 -2.84 -0.14 13.40
N GLY A 329 -4.12 -0.05 13.04
CA GLY A 329 -4.58 -0.28 11.67
C GLY A 329 -4.49 -1.74 11.26
N GLY A 330 -5.44 -2.58 11.65
CA GLY A 330 -5.47 -3.99 11.25
C GLY A 330 -5.46 -4.16 9.74
N ALA A 331 -6.25 -3.38 9.02
CA ALA A 331 -6.13 -3.26 7.57
C ALA A 331 -5.21 -2.09 7.20
N VAL A 332 -5.63 -0.85 7.43
CA VAL A 332 -4.89 0.34 6.97
C VAL A 332 -4.49 1.22 8.15
N CYS A 333 -3.22 1.61 8.20
CA CYS A 333 -2.73 2.68 9.05
C CYS A 333 -2.26 3.86 8.18
N ALA A 334 -2.97 4.98 8.26
CA ALA A 334 -2.56 6.25 7.67
C ALA A 334 -1.89 7.08 8.76
N ASP A 335 -0.59 7.31 8.63
CA ASP A 335 0.28 7.98 9.61
C ASP A 335 0.98 9.18 8.97
N GLY A 336 1.31 10.16 9.78
CA GLY A 336 2.23 11.24 9.46
C GLY A 336 1.93 11.97 8.14
N TYR A 337 0.91 12.83 8.09
CA TYR A 337 0.59 13.68 6.94
C TYR A 337 0.22 12.94 5.63
N SER A 338 -0.23 11.71 5.73
CA SER A 338 -0.75 10.98 4.57
C SER A 338 -2.23 11.28 4.29
N ILE A 339 -2.70 10.93 3.11
CA ILE A 339 -4.10 11.09 2.72
C ILE A 339 -4.66 9.74 2.27
N LEU A 340 -5.71 9.29 2.92
CA LEU A 340 -6.45 8.09 2.55
C LEU A 340 -7.81 8.47 1.95
N TYR A 341 -8.01 8.14 0.68
CA TYR A 341 -9.30 8.23 0.01
C TYR A 341 -9.93 6.83 -0.04
N VAL A 342 -11.12 6.68 0.53
CA VAL A 342 -11.93 5.47 0.44
C VAL A 342 -13.19 5.80 -0.36
N LYS A 343 -13.22 5.36 -1.61
CA LYS A 343 -14.35 5.57 -2.53
C LYS A 343 -15.19 4.31 -2.70
N GLY A 344 -14.75 3.20 -2.12
CA GLY A 344 -15.39 1.89 -2.13
C GLY A 344 -14.54 0.85 -1.42
N GLY A 345 -14.82 -0.43 -1.68
CA GLY A 345 -14.11 -1.56 -1.12
C GLY A 345 -14.61 -2.02 0.25
N THR A 346 -14.06 -3.15 0.70
CA THR A 346 -14.48 -3.83 1.94
C THR A 346 -13.28 -4.05 2.86
N PHE A 347 -13.40 -3.59 4.11
CA PHE A 347 -12.42 -3.79 5.19
C PHE A 347 -13.06 -4.70 6.23
N GLU A 348 -12.77 -6.01 6.16
CA GLU A 348 -13.53 -6.99 6.91
C GLU A 348 -12.67 -7.94 7.72
N ASN A 349 -13.07 -8.15 8.99
CA ASN A 349 -12.39 -9.10 9.88
C ASN A 349 -10.89 -8.85 10.06
N ASN A 350 -10.47 -7.59 10.06
CA ASN A 350 -9.10 -7.21 10.37
C ASN A 350 -8.96 -6.91 11.86
N ALA A 351 -7.74 -7.02 12.39
CA ALA A 351 -7.50 -6.85 13.81
C ALA A 351 -6.27 -5.97 14.10
N ALA A 352 -6.44 -5.06 15.04
CA ALA A 352 -5.34 -4.30 15.65
C ALA A 352 -5.28 -4.58 17.16
N ALA A 353 -4.06 -4.67 17.70
CA ALA A 353 -3.91 -4.82 19.14
C ALA A 353 -4.10 -3.50 19.92
N THR A 354 -4.07 -2.36 19.23
CA THR A 354 -4.21 -1.05 19.87
C THR A 354 -5.37 -0.23 19.32
N THR A 355 -5.29 0.26 18.09
CA THR A 355 -6.27 1.22 17.56
C THR A 355 -6.59 0.95 16.09
N GLY A 356 -7.83 1.21 15.69
CA GLY A 356 -8.27 1.08 14.31
C GLY A 356 -8.22 -0.35 13.81
N GLY A 357 -9.10 -1.24 14.29
CA GLY A 357 -9.15 -2.63 13.83
C GLY A 357 -9.27 -2.73 12.30
N GLY A 358 -10.11 -1.90 11.70
CA GLY A 358 -10.15 -1.68 10.26
C GLY A 358 -9.13 -0.64 9.82
N ILE A 359 -9.38 0.61 10.15
CA ILE A 359 -8.60 1.77 9.69
C ILE A 359 -8.14 2.61 10.88
N ASN A 360 -6.87 2.93 10.94
CA ASN A 360 -6.29 3.91 11.86
C ASN A 360 -5.82 5.15 11.09
N VAL A 361 -6.16 6.34 11.58
CA VAL A 361 -5.72 7.62 11.02
C VAL A 361 -5.05 8.42 12.14
N TYR A 362 -3.77 8.67 12.00
CA TYR A 362 -2.94 9.37 12.97
C TYR A 362 -2.25 10.55 12.31
N SER A 363 -2.50 11.78 12.76
CA SER A 363 -1.96 13.01 12.15
C SER A 363 -2.10 13.03 10.62
N SER A 364 -3.24 12.58 10.09
CA SER A 364 -3.45 12.31 8.67
C SER A 364 -4.87 12.66 8.26
N CYS A 365 -5.17 12.56 6.98
CA CYS A 365 -6.48 12.88 6.43
C CYS A 365 -7.18 11.62 5.89
N LEU A 366 -8.46 11.44 6.26
CA LEU A 366 -9.36 10.45 5.66
C LEU A 366 -10.47 11.17 4.89
N ARG A 367 -10.70 10.76 3.66
CA ARG A 367 -11.88 11.11 2.88
C ARG A 367 -12.58 9.83 2.43
N MET A 368 -13.77 9.59 2.96
CA MET A 368 -14.55 8.38 2.67
C MET A 368 -15.88 8.77 2.06
N SER A 369 -16.11 8.40 0.81
CA SER A 369 -17.39 8.64 0.14
C SER A 369 -18.26 7.39 0.04
N ASP A 370 -17.67 6.20 0.12
CA ASP A 370 -18.34 4.90 0.17
C ASP A 370 -17.40 3.86 0.76
N GLY A 371 -17.83 2.61 0.85
CA GLY A 371 -17.09 1.48 1.36
C GLY A 371 -17.71 0.87 2.62
N LYS A 372 -17.22 -0.32 2.95
CA LYS A 372 -17.73 -1.10 4.08
C LYS A 372 -16.61 -1.44 5.05
N ILE A 373 -16.75 -1.04 6.31
CA ILE A 373 -15.83 -1.38 7.41
C ILE A 373 -16.59 -2.27 8.38
N SER A 374 -16.33 -3.59 8.37
CA SER A 374 -17.16 -4.55 9.11
C SER A 374 -16.38 -5.64 9.83
N GLY A 375 -16.88 -6.05 11.00
CA GLY A 375 -16.31 -7.18 11.75
C GLY A 375 -14.88 -6.99 12.24
N ASN A 376 -14.36 -5.76 12.21
CA ASN A 376 -12.98 -5.49 12.62
C ASN A 376 -12.88 -5.34 14.15
N THR A 377 -11.70 -5.64 14.68
CA THR A 377 -11.47 -5.63 16.12
C THR A 377 -10.25 -4.78 16.50
N ALA A 378 -10.41 -3.94 17.51
CA ALA A 378 -9.32 -3.26 18.19
C ALA A 378 -9.36 -3.64 19.67
N VAL A 379 -8.69 -4.73 20.03
CA VAL A 379 -8.72 -5.28 21.39
C VAL A 379 -7.30 -5.57 21.85
N SER A 380 -6.88 -4.86 22.86
CA SER A 380 -5.56 -5.06 23.45
C SER A 380 -5.46 -6.41 24.17
N THR A 381 -4.45 -7.18 23.84
CA THR A 381 -4.11 -8.45 24.51
C THR A 381 -3.54 -8.23 25.91
N ASN A 382 -3.09 -7.02 26.25
CA ASN A 382 -2.42 -6.69 27.50
C ASN A 382 -3.31 -5.91 28.48
N GLY A 383 -4.65 -5.87 28.27
CA GLY A 383 -5.59 -5.14 29.13
C GLY A 383 -5.53 -3.62 28.99
N SER A 384 -4.70 -3.09 28.09
CA SER A 384 -4.80 -1.69 27.67
C SER A 384 -6.01 -1.51 26.75
N THR A 385 -6.52 -0.30 26.70
CA THR A 385 -7.77 -0.01 25.98
C THR A 385 -7.54 0.02 24.48
N GLY A 386 -8.22 -0.84 23.72
CA GLY A 386 -8.34 -0.75 22.27
C GLY A 386 -9.36 0.33 21.85
N PHE A 387 -9.05 1.11 20.83
CA PHE A 387 -9.89 2.22 20.37
C PHE A 387 -10.24 2.09 18.89
N GLY A 388 -11.52 2.37 18.55
CA GLY A 388 -11.98 2.38 17.17
C GLY A 388 -11.93 1.00 16.51
N GLY A 389 -12.88 0.12 16.80
CA GLY A 389 -12.93 -1.21 16.20
C GLY A 389 -12.96 -1.14 14.66
N GLY A 390 -13.81 -0.27 14.12
CA GLY A 390 -13.83 0.05 12.69
C GLY A 390 -12.80 1.12 12.31
N LEU A 391 -12.95 2.31 12.88
CA LEU A 391 -12.18 3.50 12.54
C LEU A 391 -11.66 4.20 13.79
N ASN A 392 -10.38 4.53 13.82
CA ASN A 392 -9.76 5.36 14.84
C ASN A 392 -9.20 6.64 14.23
N LEU A 393 -9.48 7.79 14.85
CA LEU A 393 -9.02 9.13 14.46
C LEU A 393 -8.31 9.78 15.64
N THR A 394 -7.01 10.05 15.53
CA THR A 394 -6.22 10.61 16.63
C THR A 394 -5.17 11.60 16.16
N ALA A 395 -4.58 12.32 17.11
CA ALA A 395 -3.45 13.22 16.91
C ALA A 395 -3.70 14.34 15.87
N GLY A 396 -4.89 14.95 15.92
CA GLY A 396 -5.24 16.04 15.04
C GLY A 396 -5.62 15.60 13.61
N SER A 397 -6.01 14.36 13.45
CA SER A 397 -6.49 13.85 12.14
C SER A 397 -7.75 14.58 11.69
N VAL A 398 -7.92 14.65 10.38
CA VAL A 398 -9.12 15.22 9.74
C VAL A 398 -9.84 14.10 8.99
N ALA A 399 -11.12 13.88 9.29
CA ALA A 399 -11.94 12.92 8.56
C ALA A 399 -13.19 13.61 7.99
N ASP A 400 -13.42 13.38 6.70
CA ASP A 400 -14.64 13.77 5.99
C ASP A 400 -15.26 12.52 5.37
N ILE A 401 -16.43 12.11 5.91
CA ILE A 401 -17.13 10.89 5.53
C ILE A 401 -18.49 11.27 4.98
N THR A 402 -18.69 11.04 3.69
CA THR A 402 -19.94 11.41 2.99
C THR A 402 -20.81 10.21 2.64
N GLY A 403 -20.41 9.01 3.02
CA GLY A 403 -21.16 7.77 2.79
C GLY A 403 -20.49 6.55 3.37
N GLY A 404 -21.05 5.37 3.07
CA GLY A 404 -20.50 4.09 3.47
C GLY A 404 -21.18 3.44 4.68
N THR A 405 -20.60 2.35 5.14
CA THR A 405 -21.14 1.56 6.28
C THR A 405 -20.02 1.15 7.23
N ILE A 406 -20.24 1.36 8.53
CA ILE A 406 -19.37 0.91 9.63
C ILE A 406 -20.19 0.00 10.53
N GLU A 407 -19.98 -1.30 10.46
CA GLU A 407 -20.87 -2.24 11.14
C GLU A 407 -20.17 -3.42 11.82
N ASN A 408 -20.75 -3.90 12.91
CA ASN A 408 -20.31 -5.11 13.61
C ASN A 408 -18.84 -5.08 14.06
N ASN A 409 -18.23 -3.91 14.23
CA ASN A 409 -16.87 -3.76 14.72
C ASN A 409 -16.84 -3.76 16.25
N GLN A 410 -15.70 -4.16 16.81
CA GLN A 410 -15.54 -4.31 18.27
C GLN A 410 -14.27 -3.65 18.78
N SER A 411 -14.38 -2.96 19.94
CA SER A 411 -13.23 -2.42 20.66
C SER A 411 -13.53 -2.25 22.16
N ASN A 412 -12.58 -1.70 22.90
CA ASN A 412 -12.86 -1.27 24.27
C ASN A 412 -13.66 0.07 24.30
N SER A 413 -13.33 1.00 23.41
CA SER A 413 -14.08 2.26 23.26
C SER A 413 -14.17 2.66 21.79
N GLY A 414 -15.35 3.11 21.35
CA GLY A 414 -15.65 3.41 19.97
C GLY A 414 -15.68 2.15 19.11
N GLY A 415 -16.63 1.24 19.34
CA GLY A 415 -16.73 0.01 18.57
C GLY A 415 -16.73 0.26 17.06
N GLY A 416 -17.52 1.21 16.59
CA GLY A 416 -17.50 1.69 15.21
C GLY A 416 -16.38 2.71 14.99
N ILE A 417 -16.51 3.88 15.64
CA ILE A 417 -15.59 5.01 15.45
C ILE A 417 -15.11 5.51 16.82
N TYR A 418 -13.82 5.77 16.93
CA TYR A 418 -13.23 6.52 18.03
C TYR A 418 -12.51 7.76 17.48
N ALA A 419 -12.78 8.94 18.04
CA ALA A 419 -12.15 10.18 17.65
C ALA A 419 -11.61 10.94 18.87
N ASN A 420 -10.29 11.22 18.91
CA ASN A 420 -9.61 11.86 20.03
C ASN A 420 -8.48 12.79 19.55
N GLY A 421 -7.87 13.51 20.48
CA GLY A 421 -6.62 14.23 20.25
C GLY A 421 -6.72 15.39 19.27
N LYS A 422 -7.74 16.22 19.37
CA LYS A 422 -8.02 17.38 18.50
C LYS A 422 -8.39 17.00 17.05
N SER A 423 -8.78 15.76 16.82
CA SER A 423 -9.21 15.34 15.50
C SER A 423 -10.52 16.00 15.13
N SER A 424 -10.68 16.42 13.89
CA SER A 424 -11.93 16.89 13.34
C SER A 424 -12.61 15.79 12.54
N PHE A 425 -13.93 15.69 12.66
CA PHE A 425 -14.71 14.62 12.08
C PHE A 425 -16.04 15.15 11.58
N THR A 426 -16.25 15.05 10.27
CA THR A 426 -17.55 15.28 9.66
C THR A 426 -18.07 13.98 9.06
N ALA A 427 -19.36 13.69 9.25
CA ALA A 427 -19.99 12.54 8.62
C ALA A 427 -21.39 12.89 8.14
N SER A 428 -21.69 12.47 6.90
CA SER A 428 -23.03 12.53 6.33
C SER A 428 -23.34 11.21 5.61
N ASN A 429 -24.63 10.84 5.56
CA ASN A 429 -25.12 9.64 4.90
C ASN A 429 -24.38 8.32 5.29
N LEU A 430 -23.79 8.30 6.47
CA LEU A 430 -23.04 7.17 7.01
C LEU A 430 -23.97 6.25 7.82
N LYS A 431 -23.89 4.94 7.55
CA LYS A 431 -24.57 3.92 8.35
C LYS A 431 -23.63 3.35 9.40
N ILE A 432 -24.01 3.45 10.67
CA ILE A 432 -23.25 2.87 11.79
C ILE A 432 -24.18 1.93 12.57
N THR A 433 -23.91 0.62 12.55
CA THR A 433 -24.84 -0.35 13.15
C THR A 433 -24.11 -1.57 13.71
N GLY A 434 -24.65 -2.18 14.75
CA GLY A 434 -24.14 -3.44 15.32
C GLY A 434 -22.73 -3.37 15.95
N ASN A 435 -22.12 -2.19 16.03
CA ASN A 435 -20.80 -2.04 16.64
C ASN A 435 -20.89 -2.14 18.16
N THR A 436 -19.87 -2.72 18.79
CA THR A 436 -19.84 -2.98 20.23
C THR A 436 -18.56 -2.43 20.86
N ALA A 437 -18.71 -1.88 22.06
CA ALA A 437 -17.59 -1.44 22.88
C ALA A 437 -17.73 -1.98 24.30
N ALA A 438 -16.60 -2.36 24.91
CA ALA A 438 -16.63 -2.87 26.29
C ALA A 438 -16.85 -1.77 27.33
N THR A 439 -16.47 -0.52 27.03
CA THR A 439 -16.56 0.61 27.96
C THR A 439 -17.40 1.77 27.45
N ASN A 440 -17.05 2.39 26.32
CA ASN A 440 -17.71 3.61 25.86
C ASN A 440 -18.01 3.59 24.36
N GLY A 441 -19.21 4.04 23.98
CA GLY A 441 -19.59 4.33 22.61
C GLY A 441 -19.51 3.13 21.68
N GLY A 442 -20.48 2.21 21.71
CA GLY A 442 -20.54 1.09 20.77
C GLY A 442 -20.50 1.57 19.32
N GLY A 443 -21.26 2.58 18.95
CA GLY A 443 -21.22 3.20 17.62
C GLY A 443 -20.05 4.17 17.47
N ILE A 444 -20.13 5.30 18.18
CA ILE A 444 -19.14 6.39 18.17
C ILE A 444 -18.73 6.72 19.59
N CYS A 445 -17.44 6.93 19.83
CA CYS A 445 -16.89 7.47 21.06
C CYS A 445 -16.03 8.70 20.78
N ILE A 446 -16.38 9.83 21.37
CA ILE A 446 -15.62 11.08 21.34
C ILE A 446 -15.41 11.49 22.79
N PRO A 447 -14.26 11.14 23.40
CA PRO A 447 -14.03 11.45 24.80
C PRO A 447 -13.87 12.96 24.98
N GLY A 448 -14.79 13.58 25.71
CA GLY A 448 -14.71 14.99 26.06
C GLY A 448 -13.52 15.26 26.98
N THR A 449 -12.68 16.21 26.63
CA THR A 449 -11.71 16.81 27.55
C THR A 449 -12.02 18.30 27.70
N LYS A 450 -11.78 18.86 28.88
CA LYS A 450 -12.07 20.28 29.16
C LYS A 450 -11.25 21.26 28.31
N ASP A 451 -10.22 20.76 27.65
CA ASP A 451 -9.20 21.57 26.99
C ASP A 451 -9.29 21.56 25.47
N TYR A 452 -10.25 20.84 24.88
CA TYR A 452 -10.35 20.71 23.42
C TYR A 452 -11.80 20.90 22.92
N GLU A 453 -11.97 21.78 21.95
CA GLU A 453 -13.15 21.85 21.11
C GLU A 453 -13.02 20.83 20.00
N TYR A 454 -13.95 19.89 19.96
CA TYR A 454 -14.03 18.91 18.87
C TYR A 454 -14.93 19.45 17.76
N ASN A 455 -14.42 19.55 16.56
CA ASN A 455 -15.25 19.84 15.40
C ASN A 455 -15.88 18.55 14.90
N VAL A 456 -17.05 18.23 15.43
CA VAL A 456 -17.83 17.06 15.00
C VAL A 456 -19.15 17.52 14.43
N SER A 457 -19.43 17.13 13.17
CA SER A 457 -20.71 17.35 12.52
C SER A 457 -21.23 16.03 11.97
N LEU A 458 -22.46 15.70 12.33
CA LEU A 458 -23.14 14.46 11.94
C LEU A 458 -24.47 14.81 11.27
N GLU A 459 -24.62 14.46 9.99
CA GLU A 459 -25.84 14.69 9.21
C GLU A 459 -26.30 13.37 8.59
N ASN A 460 -27.58 13.03 8.73
CA ASN A 460 -28.18 11.79 8.20
C ASN A 460 -27.39 10.51 8.56
N VAL A 461 -26.81 10.46 9.77
CA VAL A 461 -26.10 9.28 10.27
C VAL A 461 -27.10 8.33 10.93
N LEU A 462 -27.26 7.15 10.33
CA LEU A 462 -28.25 6.17 10.75
C LEU A 462 -27.64 5.11 11.66
N GLY A 463 -28.36 4.74 12.73
CA GLY A 463 -28.09 3.52 13.50
C GLY A 463 -27.27 3.68 14.77
N PHE A 464 -27.39 4.78 15.49
CA PHE A 464 -26.81 4.92 16.84
C PHE A 464 -27.45 3.94 17.82
N TYR A 465 -26.85 2.79 18.02
CA TYR A 465 -27.11 1.97 19.19
C TYR A 465 -25.81 1.86 20.00
N THR A 466 -25.70 2.67 21.04
CA THR A 466 -24.66 2.51 22.05
C THR A 466 -25.12 1.44 23.05
N ARG A 467 -24.49 0.27 23.05
CA ARG A 467 -24.42 -0.54 24.27
C ARG A 467 -23.14 -0.13 25.00
N ALA A 468 -23.33 0.50 26.15
CA ALA A 468 -22.31 0.60 27.17
C ALA A 468 -22.23 -0.74 27.90
#